data_0aab1f3de8902211dc4e1939b839c2c5
#
_entry.id   0aab1f3de8902211dc4e1939b839c2c5
#
_cell.length_a   1.000
_cell.length_b   1.000
_cell.length_c   1.000
_cell.angle_alpha   90.00
_cell.angle_beta   90.00
_cell.angle_gamma   90.00
#
_symmetry.space_group_name_H-M   'P 1'
#
loop_
_entity.id
_entity.type
_entity.pdbx_description
1 polymer ?
#
loop_
_entity_poly.entity_id
_entity_poly.type
_entity_poly.pdbx_seq_one_letter_code
_entity_poly.pdbx_strand_id
1 'polypeptide(L)'
;NITNNLSPWEFNQTNYEIDKDALMWSVDVNDDRSVAFAARLMELGGEVRIINKETSLSGHELSRGSVVVLGMDNPLMTDLHILVEKIARNLELSVVSIESGFGPQELPDWGGEHFNLLERPKVAILSHEGFNSYAVGVSWWSIDHHLGIRHSQINKSIVNYADLRRYN
;
A
#
# COMPACT_ATOMS: atom_id res chain seq x y z
N ASN A 1 44.15 10.43 12.83
CA ASN A 1 43.44 11.01 11.71
C ASN A 1 42.49 9.95 11.18
N ILE A 2 41.20 10.03 11.60
CA ILE A 2 40.12 9.24 11.03
C ILE A 2 39.53 10.12 9.94
N THR A 3 39.93 9.87 8.72
CA THR A 3 39.26 10.45 7.55
C THR A 3 37.99 9.64 7.33
N ASN A 4 36.87 10.17 7.80
CA ASN A 4 35.54 9.66 7.43
C ASN A 4 35.31 9.95 5.93
N ASN A 5 35.55 8.96 5.08
CA ASN A 5 35.00 8.93 3.74
C ASN A 5 33.51 8.59 3.85
N LEU A 6 32.70 9.58 4.20
CA LEU A 6 31.26 9.51 3.95
C LEU A 6 31.11 9.72 2.44
N SER A 7 30.76 8.65 1.74
CA SER A 7 30.28 8.79 0.36
C SER A 7 29.08 9.74 0.36
N PRO A 8 28.97 10.64 -0.63
CA PRO A 8 27.77 11.45 -0.75
C PRO A 8 26.56 10.51 -0.81
N TRP A 9 25.49 10.86 -0.06
CA TRP A 9 24.21 10.19 -0.21
C TRP A 9 23.80 10.29 -1.67
N GLU A 10 23.88 9.18 -2.39
CA GLU A 10 23.25 9.10 -3.71
C GLU A 10 21.73 9.10 -3.43
N PHE A 11 21.12 10.25 -3.67
CA PHE A 11 19.66 10.30 -3.80
C PHE A 11 19.31 9.43 -5.01
N ASN A 12 18.87 8.23 -4.78
CA ASN A 12 18.24 7.43 -5.83
C ASN A 12 17.10 8.28 -6.37
N GLN A 13 17.20 8.67 -7.64
CA GLN A 13 16.13 9.40 -8.30
C GLN A 13 14.89 8.49 -8.25
N THR A 14 13.87 8.94 -7.54
CA THR A 14 12.61 8.22 -7.46
C THR A 14 12.05 8.11 -8.88
N ASN A 15 11.89 6.88 -9.38
CA ASN A 15 11.30 6.65 -10.68
C ASN A 15 9.78 6.67 -10.55
N TYR A 16 9.15 7.66 -11.16
CA TYR A 16 7.70 7.81 -11.20
C TYR A 16 7.09 7.39 -12.54
N GLU A 17 7.94 7.20 -13.57
CA GLU A 17 7.44 6.74 -14.86
C GLU A 17 7.09 5.26 -14.77
N ILE A 18 5.85 4.94 -15.11
CA ILE A 18 5.37 3.57 -15.13
C ILE A 18 4.95 3.19 -16.55
N ASP A 19 5.19 1.96 -16.92
CA ASP A 19 4.69 1.43 -18.18
C ASP A 19 3.18 1.16 -18.04
N LYS A 20 2.39 1.82 -18.89
CA LYS A 20 0.92 1.65 -18.91
C LYS A 20 0.49 0.25 -19.38
N ASP A 21 1.33 -0.41 -20.17
CA ASP A 21 1.07 -1.71 -20.76
C ASP A 21 1.61 -2.86 -19.89
N ALA A 22 2.24 -2.55 -18.74
CA ALA A 22 2.71 -3.55 -17.80
C ALA A 22 1.56 -4.40 -17.25
N LEU A 23 1.85 -5.67 -16.97
CA LEU A 23 0.91 -6.60 -16.35
C LEU A 23 0.54 -6.15 -14.93
N MET A 24 1.53 -5.64 -14.19
CA MET A 24 1.38 -5.20 -12.81
C MET A 24 2.40 -4.12 -12.45
N TRP A 25 2.10 -3.41 -11.36
CA TRP A 25 2.97 -2.40 -10.76
C TRP A 25 3.25 -2.77 -9.31
N SER A 26 4.50 -2.65 -8.88
CA SER A 26 4.90 -2.98 -7.50
C SER A 26 5.57 -1.80 -6.80
N VAL A 27 5.30 -1.71 -5.49
CA VAL A 27 5.94 -0.78 -4.57
C VAL A 27 6.63 -1.60 -3.48
N ASP A 28 7.91 -1.30 -3.21
CA ASP A 28 8.70 -2.03 -2.23
C ASP A 28 8.21 -1.75 -0.79
N VAL A 29 8.19 -2.80 0.02
CA VAL A 29 7.84 -2.76 1.45
C VAL A 29 8.87 -2.02 2.31
N ASN A 30 10.11 -1.90 1.87
CA ASN A 30 11.18 -1.23 2.63
C ASN A 30 10.90 0.26 2.89
N ASP A 31 9.93 0.83 2.18
CA ASP A 31 9.39 2.15 2.44
C ASP A 31 8.01 2.02 3.11
N ASP A 32 7.86 2.51 4.34
CA ASP A 32 6.62 2.44 5.12
C ASP A 32 5.44 3.15 4.47
N ARG A 33 5.71 4.10 3.56
CA ARG A 33 4.70 4.77 2.73
C ARG A 33 3.98 3.83 1.76
N SER A 34 4.54 2.63 1.52
CA SER A 34 3.89 1.57 0.74
C SER A 34 2.54 1.16 1.33
N VAL A 35 2.39 1.23 2.66
CA VAL A 35 1.12 0.99 3.35
C VAL A 35 0.10 2.06 3.00
N ALA A 36 0.51 3.34 2.98
CA ALA A 36 -0.36 4.44 2.57
C ALA A 36 -0.73 4.36 1.08
N PHE A 37 0.20 3.88 0.24
CA PHE A 37 -0.07 3.62 -1.18
C PHE A 37 -1.21 2.60 -1.36
N ALA A 38 -1.09 1.43 -0.72
CA ALA A 38 -2.11 0.39 -0.76
C ALA A 38 -3.46 0.90 -0.24
N ALA A 39 -3.44 1.58 0.91
CA ALA A 39 -4.63 2.12 1.56
C ALA A 39 -5.38 3.13 0.67
N ARG A 40 -4.66 4.07 0.07
CA ARG A 40 -5.24 5.10 -0.80
C ARG A 40 -5.81 4.50 -2.09
N LEU A 41 -5.13 3.52 -2.67
CA LEU A 41 -5.62 2.85 -3.87
C LEU A 41 -6.90 2.06 -3.57
N MET A 42 -6.93 1.30 -2.47
CA MET A 42 -8.13 0.58 -2.02
C MET A 42 -9.28 1.53 -1.67
N GLU A 43 -8.99 2.71 -1.10
CA GLU A 43 -10.01 3.72 -0.80
C GLU A 43 -10.69 4.25 -2.08
N LEU A 44 -9.96 4.28 -3.19
CA LEU A 44 -10.47 4.66 -4.51
C LEU A 44 -11.11 3.49 -5.27
N GLY A 45 -11.19 2.31 -4.64
CA GLY A 45 -11.85 1.12 -5.20
C GLY A 45 -10.93 0.19 -5.96
N GLY A 46 -9.60 0.40 -5.89
CA GLY A 46 -8.62 -0.50 -6.50
C GLY A 46 -8.42 -1.76 -5.67
N GLU A 47 -8.25 -2.87 -6.35
CA GLU A 47 -7.84 -4.14 -5.75
C GLU A 47 -6.31 -4.20 -5.68
N VAL A 48 -5.80 -4.59 -4.52
CA VAL A 48 -4.37 -4.57 -4.19
C VAL A 48 -3.96 -5.90 -3.58
N ARG A 49 -2.81 -6.41 -3.98
CA ARG A 49 -2.22 -7.62 -3.40
C ARG A 49 -0.98 -7.31 -2.59
N ILE A 50 -0.65 -8.21 -1.68
CA ILE A 50 0.61 -8.22 -0.93
C ILE A 50 1.33 -9.54 -1.18
N ILE A 51 2.66 -9.45 -1.29
CA ILE A 51 3.51 -10.63 -1.46
C ILE A 51 3.87 -11.19 -0.09
N ASN A 52 3.58 -12.46 0.17
CA ASN A 52 3.92 -13.11 1.45
C ASN A 52 5.22 -13.93 1.41
N LYS A 53 5.82 -14.10 0.24
CA LYS A 53 7.11 -14.73 0.03
C LYS A 53 7.88 -13.97 -1.05
N GLU A 54 9.15 -13.68 -0.82
CA GLU A 54 10.02 -13.02 -1.80
C GLU A 54 10.00 -13.74 -3.14
N THR A 55 10.07 -12.99 -4.22
CA THR A 55 10.14 -13.51 -5.59
C THR A 55 10.90 -12.55 -6.50
N SER A 56 11.20 -12.99 -7.71
CA SER A 56 11.79 -12.17 -8.77
C SER A 56 10.93 -12.28 -10.02
N LEU A 57 10.38 -11.17 -10.49
CA LEU A 57 9.55 -11.11 -11.69
C LEU A 57 10.13 -10.11 -12.68
N SER A 58 10.26 -10.49 -13.94
CA SER A 58 10.82 -9.63 -15.00
C SER A 58 12.20 -9.03 -14.63
N GLY A 59 13.00 -9.75 -13.83
CA GLY A 59 14.30 -9.27 -13.35
C GLY A 59 14.26 -8.29 -12.17
N HIS A 60 13.09 -8.05 -11.60
CA HIS A 60 12.91 -7.23 -10.40
C HIS A 60 12.71 -8.11 -9.17
N GLU A 61 13.54 -7.87 -8.16
CA GLU A 61 13.41 -8.51 -6.86
C GLU A 61 12.26 -7.90 -6.08
N LEU A 62 11.32 -8.73 -5.65
CA LEU A 62 10.14 -8.32 -4.88
C LEU A 62 10.21 -8.92 -3.48
N SER A 63 10.44 -8.09 -2.50
CA SER A 63 10.53 -8.48 -1.10
C SER A 63 9.17 -8.92 -0.54
N ARG A 64 9.19 -9.82 0.45
CA ARG A 64 8.00 -10.13 1.22
C ARG A 64 7.41 -8.87 1.83
N GLY A 65 6.12 -8.63 1.62
CA GLY A 65 5.42 -7.43 2.08
C GLY A 65 5.27 -6.36 1.00
N SER A 66 5.93 -6.50 -0.15
CA SER A 66 5.76 -5.57 -1.27
C SER A 66 4.31 -5.57 -1.75
N VAL A 67 3.84 -4.37 -2.08
CA VAL A 67 2.49 -4.12 -2.57
C VAL A 67 2.48 -4.28 -4.08
N VAL A 68 1.49 -5.00 -4.60
CA VAL A 68 1.33 -5.25 -6.03
C VAL A 68 -0.08 -4.89 -6.49
N VAL A 69 -0.16 -4.22 -7.62
CA VAL A 69 -1.40 -3.83 -8.28
C VAL A 69 -1.43 -4.47 -9.66
N LEU A 70 -2.42 -5.33 -9.91
CA LEU A 70 -2.59 -6.00 -11.20
C LEU A 70 -3.69 -5.34 -12.01
N GLY A 71 -3.44 -5.13 -13.30
CA GLY A 71 -4.48 -4.63 -14.21
C GLY A 71 -5.69 -5.55 -14.29
N MET A 72 -5.47 -6.86 -14.27
CA MET A 72 -6.54 -7.86 -14.39
C MET A 72 -7.43 -7.98 -13.13
N ASP A 73 -6.95 -7.62 -11.94
CA ASP A 73 -7.77 -7.53 -10.74
C ASP A 73 -8.67 -6.27 -10.78
N ASN A 74 -8.32 -5.30 -11.63
CA ASN A 74 -8.96 -3.99 -11.71
C ASN A 74 -9.60 -3.71 -13.09
N PRO A 75 -10.41 -4.61 -13.66
CA PRO A 75 -10.85 -4.52 -15.05
C PRO A 75 -11.76 -3.32 -15.35
N LEU A 76 -12.34 -2.71 -14.32
CA LEU A 76 -13.22 -1.54 -14.47
C LEU A 76 -12.45 -0.21 -14.34
N MET A 77 -11.17 -0.25 -14.00
CA MET A 77 -10.32 0.93 -13.81
C MET A 77 -9.44 1.16 -15.06
N THR A 78 -10.01 1.76 -16.09
CA THR A 78 -9.30 1.99 -17.37
C THR A 78 -8.03 2.84 -17.24
N ASP A 79 -8.02 3.76 -16.28
CA ASP A 79 -6.90 4.67 -16.01
C ASP A 79 -6.09 4.27 -14.76
N LEU A 80 -6.06 2.98 -14.45
CA LEU A 80 -5.40 2.45 -13.25
C LEU A 80 -3.93 2.90 -13.16
N HIS A 81 -3.19 2.83 -14.28
CA HIS A 81 -1.79 3.25 -14.34
C HIS A 81 -1.61 4.73 -13.96
N ILE A 82 -2.49 5.63 -14.39
CA ILE A 82 -2.46 7.06 -14.02
C ILE A 82 -2.70 7.21 -12.52
N LEU A 83 -3.60 6.42 -11.96
CA LEU A 83 -3.91 6.46 -10.53
C LEU A 83 -2.74 5.95 -9.69
N VAL A 84 -2.13 4.83 -10.09
CA VAL A 84 -0.92 4.27 -9.47
C VAL A 84 0.21 5.30 -9.48
N GLU A 85 0.51 5.88 -10.64
CA GLU A 85 1.54 6.91 -10.78
C GLU A 85 1.25 8.12 -9.89
N LYS A 86 0.02 8.62 -9.91
CA LYS A 86 -0.38 9.80 -9.12
C LYS A 86 -0.23 9.55 -7.62
N ILE A 87 -0.65 8.39 -7.12
CA ILE A 87 -0.53 8.07 -5.69
C ILE A 87 0.94 7.91 -5.32
N ALA A 88 1.73 7.17 -6.11
CA ALA A 88 3.14 6.97 -5.88
C ALA A 88 3.92 8.30 -5.87
N ARG A 89 3.65 9.16 -6.83
CA ARG A 89 4.26 10.51 -6.93
C ARG A 89 3.92 11.37 -5.71
N ASN A 90 2.66 11.34 -5.24
CA ASN A 90 2.24 12.08 -4.05
C ASN A 90 2.88 11.57 -2.75
N LEU A 91 3.28 10.32 -2.73
CA LEU A 91 3.95 9.66 -1.61
C LEU A 91 5.48 9.61 -1.81
N GLU A 92 5.99 10.12 -2.91
CA GLU A 92 7.41 10.05 -3.27
C GLU A 92 7.96 8.61 -3.28
N LEU A 93 7.15 7.66 -3.75
CA LEU A 93 7.48 6.24 -3.86
C LEU A 93 7.92 5.88 -5.26
N SER A 94 8.94 5.03 -5.36
CA SER A 94 9.30 4.39 -6.62
C SER A 94 8.33 3.25 -6.94
N VAL A 95 7.95 3.15 -8.20
CA VAL A 95 7.12 2.08 -8.73
C VAL A 95 7.92 1.28 -9.75
N VAL A 96 7.80 -0.03 -9.68
CA VAL A 96 8.38 -0.96 -10.64
C VAL A 96 7.28 -1.51 -11.53
N SER A 97 7.43 -1.37 -12.84
CA SER A 97 6.54 -1.97 -13.84
C SER A 97 7.01 -3.37 -14.19
N ILE A 98 6.11 -4.34 -14.16
CA ILE A 98 6.41 -5.76 -14.35
C ILE A 98 5.60 -6.27 -15.54
N GLU A 99 6.30 -6.71 -16.57
CA GLU A 99 5.70 -7.14 -17.84
C GLU A 99 5.25 -8.62 -17.82
N SER A 100 5.88 -9.45 -16.98
CA SER A 100 5.61 -10.88 -16.89
C SER A 100 5.45 -11.34 -15.45
N GLY A 101 4.41 -12.12 -15.20
CA GLY A 101 4.14 -12.72 -13.91
C GLY A 101 4.89 -14.03 -13.63
N PHE A 102 5.73 -14.48 -14.56
CA PHE A 102 6.49 -15.70 -14.39
C PHE A 102 7.85 -15.40 -13.73
N GLY A 103 8.10 -16.07 -12.62
CA GLY A 103 9.38 -16.06 -11.93
C GLY A 103 10.28 -17.22 -12.36
N PRO A 104 11.53 -17.29 -11.85
CA PRO A 104 12.37 -18.46 -11.95
C PRO A 104 11.70 -19.68 -11.29
N GLN A 105 12.01 -20.90 -11.77
CA GLN A 105 11.32 -22.16 -11.43
C GLN A 105 11.14 -22.44 -9.91
N GLU A 106 11.96 -21.83 -9.05
CA GLU A 106 11.93 -22.06 -7.60
C GLU A 106 11.23 -20.93 -6.81
N LEU A 107 10.85 -19.84 -7.50
CA LEU A 107 10.23 -18.67 -6.87
C LEU A 107 8.74 -18.57 -7.24
N PRO A 108 7.93 -17.96 -6.38
CA PRO A 108 6.49 -17.79 -6.64
C PRO A 108 6.19 -16.99 -7.89
N ASP A 109 5.28 -17.50 -8.71
CA ASP A 109 4.62 -16.76 -9.78
C ASP A 109 3.44 -15.94 -9.22
N TRP A 110 3.01 -14.90 -9.93
CA TRP A 110 1.92 -14.01 -9.52
C TRP A 110 0.58 -14.73 -9.30
N GLY A 111 0.34 -15.85 -9.98
CA GLY A 111 -0.86 -16.68 -9.85
C GLY A 111 -0.83 -17.65 -8.65
N GLY A 112 0.29 -17.71 -7.93
CA GLY A 112 0.46 -18.60 -6.79
C GLY A 112 -0.18 -18.06 -5.50
N GLU A 113 -0.22 -18.94 -4.50
CA GLU A 113 -0.80 -18.64 -3.15
C GLU A 113 -0.06 -17.52 -2.37
N HIS A 114 1.06 -17.03 -2.90
CA HIS A 114 1.90 -16.04 -2.25
C HIS A 114 1.54 -14.59 -2.59
N PHE A 115 0.57 -14.37 -3.48
CA PHE A 115 0.05 -13.05 -3.85
C PHE A 115 -1.36 -12.85 -3.30
N ASN A 116 -1.45 -12.44 -2.05
CA ASN A 116 -2.72 -12.36 -1.34
C ASN A 116 -3.44 -11.04 -1.60
N LEU A 117 -4.71 -11.14 -2.00
CA LEU A 117 -5.58 -9.97 -2.13
C LEU A 117 -5.82 -9.36 -0.74
N LEU A 118 -5.67 -8.05 -0.63
CA LEU A 118 -5.97 -7.31 0.59
C LEU A 118 -7.45 -6.97 0.66
N GLU A 119 -8.02 -7.09 1.86
CA GLU A 119 -9.35 -6.56 2.13
C GLU A 119 -9.26 -5.07 2.43
N ARG A 120 -10.18 -4.30 1.83
CA ARG A 120 -10.26 -2.86 2.12
C ARG A 120 -10.56 -2.64 3.60
N PRO A 121 -9.73 -1.84 4.30
CA PRO A 121 -9.93 -1.57 5.72
C PRO A 121 -11.21 -0.77 5.97
N LYS A 122 -11.95 -1.19 6.98
CA LYS A 122 -13.17 -0.54 7.48
C LYS A 122 -12.94 -0.16 8.93
N VAL A 123 -12.48 1.06 9.17
CA VAL A 123 -11.95 1.49 10.45
C VAL A 123 -12.98 2.26 11.26
N ALA A 124 -13.04 1.98 12.57
CA ALA A 124 -13.74 2.80 13.54
C ALA A 124 -12.80 3.24 14.66
N ILE A 125 -12.90 4.50 15.05
CA ILE A 125 -12.18 5.06 16.19
C ILE A 125 -13.19 5.29 17.32
N LEU A 126 -12.94 4.69 18.48
CA LEU A 126 -13.69 5.01 19.68
C LEU A 126 -13.24 6.38 20.20
N SER A 127 -14.20 7.26 20.43
CA SER A 127 -13.94 8.65 20.79
C SER A 127 -14.91 9.18 21.85
N HIS A 128 -14.78 10.46 22.20
CA HIS A 128 -15.60 11.18 23.17
C HIS A 128 -15.32 10.79 24.62
N GLU A 129 -16.31 10.82 25.48
CA GLU A 129 -16.15 10.66 26.92
C GLU A 129 -15.43 9.39 27.33
N GLY A 130 -14.43 9.52 28.21
CA GLY A 130 -13.62 8.42 28.72
C GLY A 130 -12.39 8.06 27.92
N PHE A 131 -12.17 8.72 26.78
CA PHE A 131 -10.94 8.57 26.00
C PHE A 131 -10.07 9.82 26.08
N ASN A 132 -8.75 9.60 26.03
CA ASN A 132 -7.80 10.71 25.95
C ASN A 132 -7.91 11.37 24.57
N SER A 133 -8.27 12.66 24.54
CA SER A 133 -8.49 13.42 23.30
C SER A 133 -7.23 13.52 22.43
N TYR A 134 -6.04 13.56 23.02
CA TYR A 134 -4.77 13.54 22.27
C TYR A 134 -4.56 12.21 21.58
N ALA A 135 -4.80 11.10 22.27
CA ALA A 135 -4.66 9.75 21.68
C ALA A 135 -5.66 9.56 20.52
N VAL A 136 -6.91 9.99 20.71
CA VAL A 136 -7.93 9.98 19.64
C VAL A 136 -7.49 10.84 18.45
N GLY A 137 -6.97 12.05 18.73
CA GLY A 137 -6.48 12.96 17.70
C GLY A 137 -5.31 12.40 16.89
N VAL A 138 -4.34 11.77 17.55
CA VAL A 138 -3.20 11.11 16.87
C VAL A 138 -3.68 9.94 16.01
N SER A 139 -4.57 9.10 16.53
CA SER A 139 -5.13 7.98 15.77
C SER A 139 -5.91 8.47 14.55
N TRP A 140 -6.76 9.50 14.74
CA TRP A 140 -7.48 10.15 13.67
C TRP A 140 -6.54 10.68 12.58
N TRP A 141 -5.51 11.46 13.01
CA TRP A 141 -4.52 12.02 12.09
C TRP A 141 -3.81 10.94 11.26
N SER A 142 -3.37 9.87 11.92
CA SER A 142 -2.66 8.78 11.25
C SER A 142 -3.53 8.08 10.20
N ILE A 143 -4.81 7.84 10.52
CA ILE A 143 -5.72 7.13 9.62
C ILE A 143 -6.20 8.04 8.49
N ASP A 144 -6.65 9.25 8.83
CA ASP A 144 -7.26 10.17 7.86
C ASP A 144 -6.20 10.83 6.98
N HIS A 145 -5.17 11.39 7.59
CA HIS A 145 -4.19 12.22 6.89
C HIS A 145 -3.02 11.42 6.33
N HIS A 146 -2.43 10.53 7.12
CA HIS A 146 -1.26 9.77 6.70
C HIS A 146 -1.65 8.62 5.75
N LEU A 147 -2.58 7.76 6.16
CA LEU A 147 -3.03 6.64 5.34
C LEU A 147 -4.05 7.07 4.27
N GLY A 148 -4.85 8.11 4.52
CA GLY A 148 -5.90 8.57 3.62
C GLY A 148 -7.12 7.64 3.57
N ILE A 149 -7.41 6.96 4.69
CA ILE A 149 -8.53 6.00 4.81
C ILE A 149 -9.72 6.67 5.47
N ARG A 150 -10.91 6.51 4.90
CA ARG A 150 -12.16 6.89 5.58
C ARG A 150 -12.40 6.04 6.80
N HIS A 151 -12.84 6.66 7.87
CA HIS A 151 -13.13 6.01 9.13
C HIS A 151 -14.40 6.56 9.77
N SER A 152 -14.95 5.81 10.74
CA SER A 152 -16.06 6.26 11.56
C SER A 152 -15.57 6.59 12.96
N GLN A 153 -16.09 7.68 13.55
CA GLN A 153 -15.92 7.93 14.98
C GLN A 153 -17.16 7.42 15.73
N ILE A 154 -16.93 6.56 16.71
CA ILE A 154 -18.00 5.95 17.50
C ILE A 154 -17.88 6.43 18.95
N ASN A 155 -18.97 7.02 19.49
CA ASN A 155 -19.03 7.37 20.89
C ASN A 155 -19.13 6.10 21.74
N LYS A 156 -18.37 6.03 22.83
CA LYS A 156 -18.40 4.93 23.78
C LYS A 156 -19.82 4.60 24.25
N SER A 157 -20.66 5.61 24.46
CA SER A 157 -22.03 5.43 24.95
C SER A 157 -22.93 4.64 24.01
N ILE A 158 -22.64 4.62 22.70
CA ILE A 158 -23.42 3.92 21.69
C ILE A 158 -22.79 2.64 21.19
N VAL A 159 -21.61 2.27 21.67
CA VAL A 159 -20.87 1.09 21.23
C VAL A 159 -21.68 -0.21 21.35
N ASN A 160 -22.45 -0.34 22.43
CA ASN A 160 -23.28 -1.53 22.67
C ASN A 160 -24.48 -1.66 21.70
N TYR A 161 -24.83 -0.57 21.02
CA TYR A 161 -25.92 -0.51 20.05
C TYR A 161 -25.42 -0.41 18.60
N ALA A 162 -24.11 -0.19 18.41
CA ALA A 162 -23.51 -0.09 17.09
C ALA A 162 -23.29 -1.49 16.51
N ASP A 163 -23.57 -1.67 15.23
CA ASP A 163 -23.19 -2.88 14.51
C ASP A 163 -21.70 -2.83 14.17
N LEU A 164 -20.89 -3.41 15.04
CA LEU A 164 -19.42 -3.42 14.91
C LEU A 164 -18.93 -4.42 13.85
N ARG A 165 -19.79 -5.35 13.36
CA ARG A 165 -19.42 -6.34 12.32
C ARG A 165 -19.11 -5.70 10.96
N ARG A 166 -19.46 -4.43 10.78
CA ARG A 166 -19.16 -3.65 9.58
C ARG A 166 -17.71 -3.16 9.51
N TYR A 167 -16.94 -3.34 10.57
CA TYR A 167 -15.51 -2.99 10.65
C TYR A 167 -14.66 -4.26 10.70
N ASN A 168 -13.45 -4.20 10.15
CA ASN A 168 -12.50 -5.32 10.10
C ASN A 168 -11.12 -4.92 10.64
#